data_c1a13319340bdf4eaf486b0d97dd8e0d
#
_entry.id   c1a13319340bdf4eaf486b0d97dd8e0d
#
_cell.length_a   1.000
_cell.length_b   1.000
_cell.length_c   1.000
_cell.angle_alpha   90.00
_cell.angle_beta   90.00
_cell.angle_gamma   90.00
#
_symmetry.space_group_name_H-M   'P 1'
#
loop_
_entity.id
_entity.type
_entity.pdbx_description
1 polymer ?
#
loop_
_entity_poly.entity_id
_entity_poly.type
_entity_poly.pdbx_seq_one_letter_code
_entity_poly.pdbx_strand_id
1 'polypeptide(L)'
;MNPLPPDIRLVFEDRADYLHAAVSGPRDSLDISRAYWQAIAAECERRKTRKLMVVENLGDFEGERDLARILDFLFELGLDKLQVAFVVGRIELLAHMEHGEILALERGAMGRVFGSASVAERWLRHGAA
;
A
#
# COMPACT_ATOMS: atom_id res chain seq x y z
N MET A 1 18.77 -2.20 -2.98
CA MET A 1 17.61 -1.42 -2.53
C MET A 1 17.55 -0.10 -3.28
N ASN A 2 16.39 0.24 -3.81
CA ASN A 2 16.19 1.49 -4.52
C ASN A 2 15.82 2.59 -3.52
N PRO A 3 16.63 3.64 -3.39
CA PRO A 3 16.26 4.73 -2.50
C PRO A 3 15.08 5.50 -3.09
N LEU A 4 14.27 6.10 -2.22
CA LEU A 4 13.18 6.96 -2.67
C LEU A 4 13.76 8.23 -3.30
N PRO A 5 13.17 8.70 -4.41
CA PRO A 5 13.54 10.01 -4.95
C PRO A 5 13.31 11.11 -3.91
N PRO A 6 14.09 12.21 -3.96
CA PRO A 6 13.97 13.26 -2.93
C PRO A 6 12.62 13.98 -2.90
N ASP A 7 11.83 13.91 -3.97
CA ASP A 7 10.50 14.52 -4.03
C ASP A 7 9.39 13.60 -3.53
N ILE A 8 9.72 12.37 -3.15
CA ILE A 8 8.77 11.40 -2.60
C ILE A 8 9.01 11.25 -1.10
N ARG A 9 7.95 11.40 -0.34
CA ARG A 9 8.02 11.33 1.12
C ARG A 9 7.29 10.10 1.64
N LEU A 10 7.95 9.37 2.53
CA LEU A 10 7.36 8.20 3.19
C LEU A 10 7.52 8.37 4.69
N VAL A 11 6.41 8.39 5.41
CA VAL A 11 6.40 8.61 6.86
C VAL A 11 5.70 7.44 7.54
N PHE A 12 6.35 6.88 8.54
CA PHE A 12 5.79 5.79 9.34
C PHE A 12 5.31 6.29 10.69
N GLU A 13 4.20 5.72 11.16
CA GLU A 13 3.66 6.02 12.48
C GLU A 13 3.12 4.73 13.10
N ASP A 14 3.53 4.44 14.32
CA ASP A 14 3.02 3.29 15.06
C ASP A 14 1.66 3.64 15.65
N ARG A 15 0.62 2.95 15.24
CA ARG A 15 -0.74 3.16 15.67
C ARG A 15 -1.24 1.97 16.48
N ALA A 16 -0.62 1.68 17.61
CA ALA A 16 -1.03 0.63 18.56
C ALA A 16 -1.40 -0.72 17.89
N ASP A 17 -2.44 -0.74 17.06
CA ASP A 17 -2.96 -1.96 16.44
C ASP A 17 -2.40 -2.21 15.04
N TYR A 18 -1.76 -1.22 14.41
CA TYR A 18 -1.25 -1.36 13.04
C TYR A 18 -0.15 -0.33 12.77
N LEU A 19 0.62 -0.59 11.74
CA LEU A 19 1.61 0.36 11.25
C LEU A 19 0.94 1.24 10.18
N HIS A 20 1.09 2.55 10.35
CA HIS A 20 0.59 3.53 9.39
C HIS A 20 1.76 4.02 8.54
N ALA A 21 1.65 3.90 7.23
CA ALA A 21 2.65 4.37 6.28
C ALA A 21 1.98 5.35 5.32
N ALA A 22 2.45 6.59 5.30
CA ALA A 22 1.92 7.61 4.40
C ALA A 22 2.98 7.94 3.35
N VAL A 23 2.64 7.74 2.09
CA VAL A 23 3.50 8.07 0.96
C VAL A 23 2.89 9.22 0.19
N SER A 24 3.69 10.26 -0.09
CA SER A 24 3.22 11.46 -0.78
C SER A 24 4.28 11.99 -1.73
N GLY A 25 3.83 12.73 -2.72
CA GLY A 25 4.73 13.33 -3.70
C GLY A 25 3.98 13.77 -4.95
N PRO A 26 4.67 14.50 -5.85
CA PRO A 26 4.03 15.08 -7.03
C PRO A 26 3.79 14.10 -8.17
N ARG A 27 4.32 12.91 -8.11
CA ARG A 27 4.25 11.91 -9.19
C ARG A 27 4.36 10.50 -8.63
N ASP A 28 4.01 9.53 -9.46
CA ASP A 28 4.19 8.12 -9.16
C ASP A 28 4.76 7.42 -10.41
N SER A 29 5.32 6.25 -10.23
CA SER A 29 5.81 5.41 -11.31
C SER A 29 6.04 4.00 -10.80
N LEU A 30 6.34 3.07 -11.70
CA LEU A 30 6.68 1.70 -11.30
C LEU A 30 7.92 1.69 -10.38
N ASP A 31 8.93 2.49 -10.70
CA ASP A 31 10.14 2.55 -9.88
C ASP A 31 9.88 3.17 -8.51
N ILE A 32 9.03 4.20 -8.46
CA ILE A 32 8.62 4.82 -7.19
C ILE A 32 7.83 3.82 -6.35
N SER A 33 6.88 3.12 -6.98
CA SER A 33 6.09 2.09 -6.28
C SER A 33 6.99 1.01 -5.69
N ARG A 34 7.95 0.52 -6.45
CA ARG A 34 8.90 -0.48 -5.96
C ARG A 34 9.70 0.03 -4.77
N ALA A 35 10.16 1.28 -4.86
CA ALA A 35 10.99 1.87 -3.81
C ALA A 35 10.20 2.01 -2.50
N TYR A 36 8.99 2.57 -2.55
CA TYR A 36 8.25 2.75 -1.29
C TYR A 36 7.71 1.44 -0.73
N TRP A 37 7.26 0.50 -1.57
CA TRP A 37 6.80 -0.80 -1.07
C TRP A 37 7.95 -1.59 -0.44
N GLN A 38 9.15 -1.52 -1.01
CA GLN A 38 10.32 -2.15 -0.44
C GLN A 38 10.66 -1.57 0.94
N ALA A 39 10.60 -0.26 1.07
CA ALA A 39 10.86 0.40 2.35
C ALA A 39 9.77 0.05 3.38
N ILE A 40 8.52 -0.02 2.95
CA ILE A 40 7.41 -0.42 3.83
C ILE A 40 7.58 -1.86 4.30
N ALA A 41 7.92 -2.77 3.39
CA ALA A 41 8.11 -4.17 3.74
C ALA A 41 9.24 -4.35 4.77
N ALA A 42 10.35 -3.63 4.57
CA ALA A 42 11.47 -3.66 5.51
C ALA A 42 11.07 -3.16 6.89
N GLU A 43 10.26 -2.10 6.94
CA GLU A 43 9.80 -1.56 8.23
C GLU A 43 8.82 -2.52 8.92
N CYS A 44 7.92 -3.15 8.16
CA CYS A 44 7.01 -4.15 8.71
C CYS A 44 7.76 -5.34 9.31
N GLU A 45 8.79 -5.80 8.62
CA GLU A 45 9.61 -6.90 9.10
C GLU A 45 10.37 -6.51 10.37
N ARG A 46 10.95 -5.32 10.40
CA ARG A 46 11.68 -4.81 11.55
C ARG A 46 10.77 -4.71 12.77
N ARG A 47 9.53 -4.29 12.59
CA ARG A 47 8.55 -4.13 13.68
C ARG A 47 7.73 -5.38 13.95
N LYS A 48 7.86 -6.40 13.11
CA LYS A 48 7.06 -7.63 13.17
C LYS A 48 5.56 -7.32 13.10
N THR A 49 5.21 -6.39 12.25
CA THR A 49 3.84 -5.90 12.04
C THR A 49 3.03 -6.92 11.26
N ARG A 50 1.77 -7.13 11.68
CA ARG A 50 0.84 -7.98 10.95
C ARG A 50 -0.26 -7.20 10.26
N LYS A 51 -0.48 -5.97 10.66
CA LYS A 51 -1.51 -5.09 10.10
C LYS A 51 -0.87 -3.79 9.63
N LEU A 52 -1.19 -3.41 8.41
CA LEU A 52 -0.57 -2.27 7.74
C LEU A 52 -1.63 -1.41 7.07
N MET A 53 -1.57 -0.10 7.29
CA MET A 53 -2.33 0.87 6.50
C MET A 53 -1.35 1.67 5.66
N VAL A 54 -1.57 1.69 4.35
CA VAL A 54 -0.80 2.54 3.43
C VAL A 54 -1.71 3.62 2.90
N VAL A 55 -1.37 4.87 3.17
CA VAL A 55 -2.11 6.02 2.64
C VAL A 55 -1.30 6.59 1.48
N GLU A 56 -1.85 6.50 0.28
CA GLU A 56 -1.19 6.94 -0.94
C GLU A 56 -1.72 8.31 -1.34
N ASN A 57 -0.81 9.28 -1.45
CA ASN A 57 -1.15 10.63 -1.89
C ASN A 57 -0.10 11.11 -2.89
N LEU A 58 -0.03 10.39 -4.00
CA LEU A 58 0.91 10.67 -5.08
C LEU A 58 0.19 11.29 -6.27
N GLY A 59 0.95 12.00 -7.10
CA GLY A 59 0.41 12.56 -8.33
C GLY A 59 0.27 11.51 -9.41
N ASP A 60 0.23 11.97 -10.67
CA ASP A 60 -0.03 11.10 -11.81
C ASP A 60 1.04 10.03 -11.95
N PHE A 61 0.61 8.85 -12.40
CA PHE A 61 1.50 7.72 -12.63
C PHE A 61 2.21 7.90 -13.98
N GLU A 62 3.52 7.85 -13.94
CA GLU A 62 4.35 7.95 -15.14
C GLU A 62 4.44 6.57 -15.80
N GLY A 63 4.01 6.46 -17.03
CA GLY A 63 3.97 5.20 -17.76
C GLY A 63 2.70 4.42 -17.46
N GLU A 64 2.73 3.14 -17.78
CA GLU A 64 1.59 2.24 -17.59
C GLU A 64 1.59 1.64 -16.18
N ARG A 65 0.45 1.73 -15.50
CA ARG A 65 0.29 1.11 -14.20
C ARG A 65 -0.09 -0.34 -14.37
N ASP A 66 0.89 -1.21 -14.28
CA ASP A 66 0.71 -2.65 -14.41
C ASP A 66 0.44 -3.26 -13.03
N LEU A 67 -0.84 -3.42 -12.70
CA LEU A 67 -1.25 -3.92 -11.39
C LEU A 67 -0.75 -5.34 -11.12
N ALA A 68 -0.77 -6.21 -12.12
CA ALA A 68 -0.30 -7.58 -11.94
C ALA A 68 1.18 -7.60 -11.57
N ARG A 69 1.97 -6.76 -12.22
CA ARG A 69 3.40 -6.67 -11.94
C ARG A 69 3.69 -6.10 -10.56
N ILE A 70 2.92 -5.09 -10.17
CA ILE A 70 3.04 -4.52 -8.82
C ILE A 70 2.68 -5.58 -7.78
N LEU A 71 1.61 -6.34 -8.00
CA LEU A 71 1.21 -7.41 -7.08
C LEU A 71 2.27 -8.50 -6.98
N ASP A 72 2.86 -8.90 -8.09
CA ASP A 72 3.96 -9.88 -8.07
C ASP A 72 5.07 -9.40 -7.14
N PHE A 73 5.42 -8.13 -7.23
CA PHE A 73 6.45 -7.55 -6.38
C PHE A 73 6.04 -7.55 -4.91
N LEU A 74 4.79 -7.19 -4.61
CA LEU A 74 4.29 -7.22 -3.23
C LEU A 74 4.33 -8.63 -2.64
N PHE A 75 3.98 -9.65 -3.44
CA PHE A 75 4.05 -11.03 -3.00
C PHE A 75 5.50 -11.47 -2.75
N GLU A 76 6.43 -11.05 -3.60
CA GLU A 76 7.86 -11.32 -3.39
C GLU A 76 8.35 -10.71 -2.09
N LEU A 77 7.83 -9.56 -1.69
CA LEU A 77 8.19 -8.89 -0.45
C LEU A 77 7.53 -9.51 0.79
N GLY A 78 6.62 -10.46 0.60
CA GLY A 78 5.91 -11.11 1.71
C GLY A 78 4.74 -10.33 2.27
N LEU A 79 4.33 -9.25 1.60
CA LEU A 79 3.22 -8.41 2.05
C LEU A 79 1.87 -9.10 1.92
N ASP A 80 1.78 -10.18 1.14
CA ASP A 80 0.58 -11.02 1.04
C ASP A 80 0.21 -11.71 2.35
N LYS A 81 1.16 -11.80 3.27
CA LYS A 81 0.94 -12.43 4.58
C LYS A 81 0.41 -11.47 5.62
N LEU A 82 0.30 -10.20 5.29
CA LEU A 82 -0.18 -9.16 6.19
C LEU A 82 -1.62 -8.78 5.81
N GLN A 83 -2.34 -8.24 6.79
CA GLN A 83 -3.60 -7.57 6.53
C GLN A 83 -3.26 -6.13 6.12
N VAL A 84 -3.48 -5.80 4.85
CA VAL A 84 -3.09 -4.52 4.28
C VAL A 84 -4.32 -3.72 3.87
N ALA A 85 -4.46 -2.52 4.43
CA ALA A 85 -5.45 -1.55 3.99
C ALA A 85 -4.75 -0.49 3.15
N PHE A 86 -5.15 -0.35 1.90
CA PHE A 86 -4.60 0.65 0.99
C PHE A 86 -5.61 1.78 0.80
N VAL A 87 -5.27 2.96 1.27
CA VAL A 87 -6.14 4.14 1.20
C VAL A 87 -5.70 5.01 0.02
N VAL A 88 -6.59 5.18 -0.94
CA VAL A 88 -6.31 5.95 -2.15
C VAL A 88 -6.71 7.40 -1.93
N GLY A 89 -5.78 8.34 -2.16
CA GLY A 89 -6.03 9.75 -1.97
C GLY A 89 -6.86 10.40 -3.08
N ARG A 90 -6.96 9.76 -4.24
CA ARG A 90 -7.65 10.30 -5.41
C ARG A 90 -8.79 9.38 -5.80
N ILE A 91 -10.00 9.88 -5.74
CA ILE A 91 -11.20 9.07 -5.97
C ILE A 91 -11.27 8.47 -7.38
N GLU A 92 -10.70 9.13 -8.38
CA GLU A 92 -10.68 8.61 -9.75
C GLU A 92 -9.81 7.36 -9.89
N LEU A 93 -8.94 7.08 -8.92
CA LEU A 93 -8.11 5.89 -8.92
C LEU A 93 -8.76 4.72 -8.20
N LEU A 94 -9.82 4.97 -7.45
CA LEU A 94 -10.41 3.96 -6.57
C LEU A 94 -10.87 2.71 -7.35
N ALA A 95 -11.61 2.89 -8.43
CA ALA A 95 -12.11 1.77 -9.23
C ALA A 95 -10.97 0.95 -9.82
N HIS A 96 -9.90 1.61 -10.26
CA HIS A 96 -8.72 0.94 -10.80
C HIS A 96 -8.01 0.12 -9.73
N MET A 97 -7.89 0.69 -8.53
CA MET A 97 -7.24 -0.01 -7.41
C MET A 97 -8.10 -1.16 -6.89
N GLU A 98 -9.42 -1.04 -6.96
CA GLU A 98 -10.32 -2.13 -6.60
C GLU A 98 -10.14 -3.36 -7.51
N HIS A 99 -9.78 -3.13 -8.77
CA HIS A 99 -9.41 -4.23 -9.65
C HIS A 99 -8.18 -4.96 -9.14
N GLY A 100 -7.19 -4.23 -8.64
CA GLY A 100 -6.02 -4.81 -8.00
C GLY A 100 -6.37 -5.59 -6.74
N GLU A 101 -7.35 -5.11 -5.98
CA GLU A 101 -7.86 -5.82 -4.80
C GLU A 101 -8.42 -7.20 -5.18
N ILE A 102 -9.19 -7.27 -6.26
CA ILE A 102 -9.75 -8.53 -6.74
C ILE A 102 -8.62 -9.48 -7.14
N LEU A 103 -7.64 -8.99 -7.88
CA LEU A 103 -6.49 -9.82 -8.28
C LEU A 103 -5.73 -10.35 -7.08
N ALA A 104 -5.53 -9.53 -6.06
CA ALA A 104 -4.85 -9.94 -4.83
C ALA A 104 -5.66 -10.99 -4.08
N LEU A 105 -6.97 -10.79 -3.97
CA LEU A 105 -7.88 -11.72 -3.30
C LEU A 105 -7.87 -13.10 -3.97
N GLU A 106 -7.87 -13.12 -5.29
CA GLU A 106 -7.81 -14.37 -6.06
C GLU A 106 -6.52 -15.14 -5.79
N ARG A 107 -5.48 -14.45 -5.36
CA ARG A 107 -4.19 -15.06 -5.03
C ARG A 107 -4.04 -15.35 -3.53
N GLY A 108 -5.11 -15.15 -2.75
CA GLY A 108 -5.13 -15.46 -1.32
C GLY A 108 -4.62 -14.38 -0.39
N ALA A 109 -4.38 -13.17 -0.88
CA ALA A 109 -3.92 -12.07 -0.05
C ALA A 109 -5.07 -11.41 0.70
N MET A 110 -4.78 -10.81 1.85
CA MET A 110 -5.76 -10.07 2.66
C MET A 110 -5.55 -8.56 2.50
N GLY A 111 -5.57 -8.09 1.27
CA GLY A 111 -5.45 -6.68 0.97
C GLY A 111 -6.79 -6.10 0.55
N ARG A 112 -7.12 -4.91 1.04
CA ARG A 112 -8.33 -4.19 0.64
C ARG A 112 -8.02 -2.74 0.36
N VAL A 113 -8.80 -2.17 -0.56
CA VAL A 113 -8.66 -0.77 -0.99
C VAL A 113 -9.80 0.04 -0.42
N PHE A 114 -9.48 1.22 0.07
CA PHE A 114 -10.45 2.12 0.70
C PHE A 114 -10.28 3.54 0.16
N GLY A 115 -11.38 4.27 0.12
CA GLY A 115 -11.36 5.71 -0.15
C GLY A 115 -11.32 6.55 1.12
N SER A 116 -11.37 5.93 2.28
CA SER A 116 -11.42 6.61 3.58
C SER A 116 -10.53 5.93 4.59
N ALA A 117 -9.68 6.71 5.24
CA ALA A 117 -8.78 6.19 6.28
C ALA A 117 -9.55 5.68 7.50
N SER A 118 -10.67 6.33 7.85
CA SER A 118 -11.46 5.90 9.00
C SER A 118 -12.11 4.54 8.79
N VAL A 119 -12.57 4.26 7.57
CA VAL A 119 -13.14 2.95 7.23
C VAL A 119 -12.04 1.90 7.21
N ALA A 120 -10.89 2.23 6.65
CA ALA A 120 -9.72 1.34 6.64
C ALA A 120 -9.30 0.97 8.06
N GLU A 121 -9.26 1.94 8.97
CA GLU A 121 -8.88 1.72 10.35
C GLU A 121 -9.85 0.74 11.05
N ARG A 122 -11.15 0.92 10.85
CA ARG A 122 -12.14 0.01 11.43
C ARG A 122 -11.94 -1.42 10.93
N TRP A 123 -11.66 -1.58 9.65
CA TRP A 123 -11.41 -2.90 9.10
C TRP A 123 -10.15 -3.53 9.71
N LEU A 124 -9.08 -2.75 9.87
CA LEU A 124 -7.84 -3.26 10.47
C LEU A 124 -8.03 -3.65 11.93
N ARG A 125 -8.80 -2.86 12.69
CA ARG A 125 -9.00 -3.09 14.11
C ARG A 125 -10.00 -4.18 14.40
N HIS A 126 -11.06 -4.28 13.60
CA HIS A 126 -12.21 -5.14 13.89
C HIS A 126 -12.43 -6.25 12.87
N GLY A 127 -11.55 -6.37 11.91
CA GLY A 127 -11.63 -7.40 10.88
C GLY A 127 -12.59 -7.04 9.76
N ALA A 128 -12.85 -8.03 8.89
CA ALA A 128 -13.59 -7.88 7.65
C ALA A 128 -15.09 -7.89 7.83
N ALA A 129 -15.57 -7.43 8.92
CA ALA A 129 -17.02 -7.39 9.14
C ALA A 129 -17.67 -6.22 8.40
#